data_bc3b5c3598eeb5a5f15a806b4db6f33a
#
_entry.id   bc3b5c3598eeb5a5f15a806b4db6f33a
#
_cell.length_a   1.000
_cell.length_b   1.000
_cell.length_c   1.000
_cell.angle_alpha   90.00
_cell.angle_beta   90.00
_cell.angle_gamma   90.00
#
_symmetry.space_group_name_H-M   'P 1'
#
loop_
_entity.id
_entity.type
_entity.pdbx_description
1 polymer ?
#
loop_
_entity_poly.entity_id
_entity_poly.type
_entity_poly.pdbx_seq_one_letter_code
_entity_poly.pdbx_strand_id
1 'polypeptide(L)'
;MVQQIDPETGKTIWVLRRKTRKAILSIARKNGKTALIAALVLVHLCGPEAGVNSEIVSAANDKDQAAQVYKYLVQIVSLSPMLSDILKPVESTKRVIYRGRSNVYRALAADARRRHGLNPAVVIYDELAQSTNRDLFDALETAQGAQPEPLFITISTQSNDPQHPLSVMIDDALTGATDSTVCHLYEVPDEVEDIFNEEAWFSANPALGDFRDIVEFREYAAKAKRLPAFENVFRNLYLNQRVSTLTTLFSRSMWTGLKGDVAFTAGEDVVLALDMATTTDLCALAVLSLKGEAFRVHFWKPEDFLEEHGRRDRQDYSLFRRQGWLEPCPGRTIQPAYVATKIAEIYGEFHVVGLAYDRWRIEYLKTEFDRIGLAASEEEDAQIRLHPWGQGFKDMAPAIDAFEEAAIQERFRHDGNPLLTWNVGNAIITNDPAGNRKLDKSKSRLRIDGAVAGAMAFGLKARLAEEDTESVYASRGVLSI
;
A
#
# COMPACT_ATOMS: atom_id res chain seq x y z
N MET A 1 -15.63 24.65 -25.58
CA MET A 1 -15.54 26.11 -25.81
C MET A 1 -15.76 26.81 -24.48
N VAL A 2 -15.01 27.89 -24.23
CA VAL A 2 -15.11 28.68 -23.00
C VAL A 2 -15.42 30.13 -23.42
N GLN A 3 -16.27 30.80 -22.67
CA GLN A 3 -16.52 32.24 -22.86
C GLN A 3 -15.32 33.05 -22.35
N GLN A 4 -14.83 33.97 -23.15
CA GLN A 4 -13.76 34.88 -22.79
C GLN A 4 -14.15 36.29 -23.27
N ILE A 5 -13.77 37.31 -22.50
CA ILE A 5 -13.90 38.69 -22.95
C ILE A 5 -12.71 39.01 -23.86
N ASP A 6 -12.98 39.40 -25.08
CA ASP A 6 -11.95 39.90 -25.99
C ASP A 6 -11.37 41.19 -25.44
N PRO A 7 -10.05 41.25 -25.17
CA PRO A 7 -9.43 42.40 -24.55
C PRO A 7 -9.44 43.66 -25.45
N GLU A 8 -9.57 43.50 -26.78
CA GLU A 8 -9.57 44.63 -27.71
C GLU A 8 -10.98 45.21 -27.95
N THR A 9 -11.97 44.33 -27.97
CA THR A 9 -13.36 44.75 -28.33
C THR A 9 -14.31 44.76 -27.14
N GLY A 10 -13.93 44.22 -25.98
CA GLY A 10 -14.77 44.08 -24.80
C GLY A 10 -15.96 43.12 -24.99
N LYS A 11 -16.05 42.42 -26.11
CA LYS A 11 -17.15 41.51 -26.44
C LYS A 11 -16.86 40.10 -25.93
N THR A 12 -17.90 39.37 -25.52
CA THR A 12 -17.81 37.96 -25.20
C THR A 12 -17.60 37.14 -26.47
N ILE A 13 -16.49 36.43 -26.53
CA ILE A 13 -16.14 35.51 -27.61
C ILE A 13 -16.06 34.08 -27.07
N TRP A 14 -16.30 33.11 -27.94
CA TRP A 14 -16.13 31.70 -27.63
C TRP A 14 -14.74 31.25 -28.10
N VAL A 15 -13.91 30.82 -27.18
CA VAL A 15 -12.54 30.32 -27.45
C VAL A 15 -12.50 28.81 -27.22
N LEU A 16 -11.89 28.10 -28.18
CA LEU A 16 -11.53 26.69 -27.94
C LEU A 16 -10.44 26.61 -26.87
N ARG A 17 -10.71 25.87 -25.85
CA ARG A 17 -9.72 25.58 -24.78
C ARG A 17 -9.53 24.09 -24.63
N ARG A 18 -8.31 23.67 -24.29
CA ARG A 18 -8.01 22.29 -23.94
C ARG A 18 -8.85 21.88 -22.75
N LYS A 19 -9.62 20.79 -22.89
CA LYS A 19 -10.41 20.23 -21.77
C LYS A 19 -9.47 19.57 -20.75
N THR A 20 -8.57 18.70 -21.21
CA THR A 20 -7.65 17.96 -20.35
C THR A 20 -6.48 18.84 -19.93
N ARG A 21 -6.34 19.07 -18.64
CA ARG A 21 -5.22 19.81 -18.03
C ARG A 21 -4.26 18.90 -17.28
N LYS A 22 -4.74 17.76 -16.84
CA LYS A 22 -3.93 16.71 -16.19
C LYS A 22 -4.16 15.38 -16.89
N ALA A 23 -3.06 14.67 -17.17
CA ALA A 23 -3.09 13.34 -17.72
C ALA A 23 -2.22 12.42 -16.87
N ILE A 24 -2.75 11.27 -16.50
CA ILE A 24 -2.05 10.25 -15.71
C ILE A 24 -1.96 9.00 -16.55
N LEU A 25 -0.75 8.51 -16.77
CA LEU A 25 -0.49 7.18 -17.31
C LEU A 25 0.20 6.34 -16.26
N SER A 26 -0.55 5.43 -15.65
CA SER A 26 0.01 4.45 -14.73
C SER A 26 0.16 3.11 -15.44
N ILE A 27 1.40 2.63 -15.55
CA ILE A 27 1.74 1.46 -16.33
C ILE A 27 2.98 0.77 -15.75
N ALA A 28 3.04 -0.57 -15.81
CA ALA A 28 4.14 -1.37 -15.30
C ALA A 28 5.51 -0.98 -15.92
N ARG A 29 6.59 -1.40 -15.29
CA ARG A 29 7.96 -1.16 -15.78
C ARG A 29 8.18 -1.81 -17.14
N LYS A 30 9.15 -1.28 -17.91
CA LYS A 30 9.57 -1.79 -19.24
C LYS A 30 8.51 -1.73 -20.36
N ASN A 31 7.47 -0.92 -20.21
CA ASN A 31 6.47 -0.66 -21.24
C ASN A 31 6.75 0.61 -22.07
N GLY A 32 8.01 1.00 -22.24
CA GLY A 32 8.40 2.08 -23.15
C GLY A 32 8.10 3.50 -22.68
N LYS A 33 7.82 3.72 -21.36
CA LYS A 33 7.46 5.04 -20.79
C LYS A 33 8.37 6.18 -21.26
N THR A 34 9.69 6.01 -21.15
CA THR A 34 10.67 7.07 -21.48
C THR A 34 10.67 7.43 -22.97
N ALA A 35 10.49 6.44 -23.87
CA ALA A 35 10.37 6.69 -25.30
C ALA A 35 9.06 7.44 -25.62
N LEU A 36 7.96 7.07 -24.97
CA LEU A 36 6.68 7.79 -25.08
C LEU A 36 6.81 9.23 -24.61
N ILE A 37 7.48 9.49 -23.47
CA ILE A 37 7.74 10.84 -22.98
C ILE A 37 8.51 11.66 -24.02
N ALA A 38 9.57 11.09 -24.63
CA ALA A 38 10.35 11.78 -25.66
C ALA A 38 9.50 12.12 -26.90
N ALA A 39 8.60 11.23 -27.31
CA ALA A 39 7.67 11.48 -28.42
C ALA A 39 6.67 12.61 -28.05
N LEU A 40 6.09 12.60 -26.84
CA LEU A 40 5.21 13.65 -26.36
C LEU A 40 5.92 15.02 -26.32
N VAL A 41 7.18 15.05 -25.88
CA VAL A 41 8.00 16.28 -25.93
C VAL A 41 8.08 16.81 -27.37
N LEU A 42 8.34 15.96 -28.36
CA LEU A 42 8.41 16.39 -29.77
C LEU A 42 7.08 16.96 -30.29
N VAL A 43 5.97 16.35 -29.95
CA VAL A 43 4.61 16.82 -30.32
C VAL A 43 4.38 18.25 -29.84
N HIS A 44 4.82 18.58 -28.63
CA HIS A 44 4.65 19.91 -28.04
C HIS A 44 5.80 20.88 -28.33
N LEU A 45 6.99 20.38 -28.68
CA LEU A 45 8.15 21.20 -28.98
C LEU A 45 8.10 21.77 -30.41
N CYS A 46 7.85 20.90 -31.40
CA CYS A 46 7.88 21.24 -32.82
C CYS A 46 6.76 20.65 -33.65
N GLY A 47 5.90 19.80 -33.05
CA GLY A 47 4.78 19.14 -33.70
C GLY A 47 3.48 19.98 -33.72
N PRO A 48 2.34 19.33 -33.95
CA PRO A 48 1.04 20.03 -34.11
C PRO A 48 0.56 20.77 -32.86
N GLU A 49 0.98 20.35 -31.66
CA GLU A 49 0.62 20.99 -30.38
C GLU A 49 1.63 22.07 -29.94
N ALA A 50 2.62 22.39 -30.79
CA ALA A 50 3.66 23.35 -30.45
C ALA A 50 3.10 24.78 -30.44
N GLY A 51 3.11 25.40 -29.26
CA GLY A 51 2.83 26.82 -29.09
C GLY A 51 3.96 27.72 -29.63
N VAL A 52 3.87 29.02 -29.37
CA VAL A 52 4.94 29.99 -29.65
C VAL A 52 5.58 30.35 -28.31
N ASN A 53 6.90 30.42 -28.27
CA ASN A 53 7.69 30.73 -27.07
C ASN A 53 7.34 29.82 -25.87
N SER A 54 7.11 28.54 -26.18
CA SER A 54 6.68 27.54 -25.19
C SER A 54 7.85 26.86 -24.50
N GLU A 55 7.75 26.68 -23.20
CA GLU A 55 8.66 25.86 -22.41
C GLU A 55 8.00 24.50 -22.12
N ILE A 56 8.70 23.42 -22.47
CA ILE A 56 8.32 22.03 -22.19
C ILE A 56 9.32 21.46 -21.18
N VAL A 57 8.86 20.87 -20.11
CA VAL A 57 9.69 20.35 -19.03
C VAL A 57 9.43 18.89 -18.82
N SER A 58 10.46 18.03 -18.83
CA SER A 58 10.40 16.76 -18.18
C SER A 58 11.04 16.80 -16.81
N ALA A 59 10.41 16.21 -15.81
CA ALA A 59 10.89 16.18 -14.44
C ALA A 59 10.98 14.74 -13.93
N ALA A 60 12.01 14.48 -13.13
CA ALA A 60 12.20 13.21 -12.42
C ALA A 60 12.86 13.44 -11.07
N ASN A 61 12.84 12.45 -10.20
CA ASN A 61 13.37 12.56 -8.85
C ASN A 61 14.90 12.74 -8.81
N ASP A 62 15.62 12.12 -9.75
CA ASP A 62 17.07 12.25 -9.85
C ASP A 62 17.51 12.73 -11.23
N LYS A 63 18.78 13.17 -11.31
CA LYS A 63 19.38 13.74 -12.53
C LYS A 63 19.54 12.73 -13.65
N ASP A 64 19.84 11.49 -13.29
CA ASP A 64 20.09 10.44 -14.28
C ASP A 64 18.79 10.00 -14.94
N GLN A 65 17.70 9.88 -14.18
CA GLN A 65 16.36 9.64 -14.72
C GLN A 65 15.91 10.79 -15.64
N ALA A 66 16.03 12.04 -15.18
CA ALA A 66 15.71 13.20 -16.00
C ALA A 66 16.53 13.23 -17.31
N ALA A 67 17.80 12.83 -17.25
CA ALA A 67 18.69 12.78 -18.41
C ALA A 67 18.31 11.66 -19.41
N GLN A 68 17.61 10.61 -18.98
CA GLN A 68 17.20 9.54 -19.90
C GLN A 68 16.23 10.06 -20.98
N VAL A 69 15.23 10.85 -20.60
CA VAL A 69 14.29 11.44 -21.57
C VAL A 69 15.05 12.29 -22.59
N TYR A 70 16.01 13.11 -22.14
CA TYR A 70 16.85 13.90 -23.03
C TYR A 70 17.66 13.02 -24.00
N LYS A 71 18.25 11.93 -23.53
CA LYS A 71 19.01 10.99 -24.39
C LYS A 71 18.13 10.38 -25.48
N TYR A 72 16.95 9.88 -25.12
CA TYR A 72 15.99 9.34 -26.11
C TYR A 72 15.54 10.42 -27.11
N LEU A 73 15.27 11.63 -26.63
CA LEU A 73 14.91 12.73 -27.50
C LEU A 73 16.01 13.06 -28.52
N VAL A 74 17.27 13.18 -28.06
CA VAL A 74 18.42 13.41 -28.94
C VAL A 74 18.61 12.26 -29.94
N GLN A 75 18.43 11.02 -29.52
CA GLN A 75 18.50 9.86 -30.41
C GLN A 75 17.42 9.94 -31.51
N ILE A 76 16.17 10.24 -31.16
CA ILE A 76 15.09 10.39 -32.15
C ILE A 76 15.43 11.54 -33.13
N VAL A 77 15.92 12.67 -32.62
CA VAL A 77 16.33 13.80 -33.44
C VAL A 77 17.45 13.40 -34.40
N SER A 78 18.46 12.69 -33.93
CA SER A 78 19.62 12.29 -34.76
C SER A 78 19.28 11.29 -35.86
N LEU A 79 18.23 10.46 -35.64
CA LEU A 79 17.76 9.48 -36.61
C LEU A 79 16.82 10.08 -37.69
N SER A 80 16.37 11.32 -37.50
CA SER A 80 15.46 12.00 -38.43
C SER A 80 16.12 13.24 -39.02
N PRO A 81 16.48 13.26 -40.32
CA PRO A 81 17.04 14.45 -40.98
C PRO A 81 16.15 15.69 -40.80
N MET A 82 14.83 15.53 -40.96
CA MET A 82 13.86 16.63 -40.79
C MET A 82 13.91 17.24 -39.38
N LEU A 83 14.04 16.42 -38.33
CA LEU A 83 14.13 16.90 -36.95
C LEU A 83 15.49 17.53 -36.65
N SER A 84 16.58 16.96 -37.22
CA SER A 84 17.94 17.50 -37.07
C SER A 84 18.10 18.88 -37.66
N ASP A 85 17.39 19.20 -38.75
CA ASP A 85 17.43 20.49 -39.41
C ASP A 85 16.76 21.60 -38.56
N ILE A 86 15.72 21.27 -37.79
CA ILE A 86 14.92 22.27 -37.05
C ILE A 86 15.22 22.32 -35.54
N LEU A 87 15.74 21.23 -34.97
CA LEU A 87 16.00 21.12 -33.53
C LEU A 87 17.50 21.17 -33.23
N LYS A 88 17.86 21.91 -32.17
CA LYS A 88 19.23 22.03 -31.69
C LYS A 88 19.35 21.44 -30.27
N PRO A 89 19.91 20.25 -30.11
CA PRO A 89 20.31 19.73 -28.80
C PRO A 89 21.46 20.53 -28.20
N VAL A 90 21.38 20.73 -26.85
CA VAL A 90 22.43 21.39 -26.05
C VAL A 90 22.79 20.48 -24.88
N GLU A 91 23.84 19.69 -25.05
CA GLU A 91 24.24 18.63 -24.13
C GLU A 91 24.55 19.12 -22.71
N SER A 92 25.28 20.25 -22.60
CA SER A 92 25.72 20.81 -21.32
C SER A 92 24.60 21.19 -20.37
N THR A 93 23.42 21.53 -20.92
CA THR A 93 22.25 21.96 -20.15
C THR A 93 21.05 21.04 -20.30
N LYS A 94 21.21 19.90 -21.01
CA LYS A 94 20.13 18.92 -21.31
C LYS A 94 18.87 19.60 -21.86
N ARG A 95 19.06 20.47 -22.90
CA ARG A 95 17.99 21.20 -23.57
C ARG A 95 17.92 20.82 -25.04
N VAL A 96 16.73 20.96 -25.60
CA VAL A 96 16.51 20.95 -27.04
C VAL A 96 15.77 22.21 -27.44
N ILE A 97 16.28 22.93 -28.44
CA ILE A 97 15.76 24.22 -28.86
C ILE A 97 15.14 24.09 -30.25
N TYR A 98 13.88 24.53 -30.39
CA TYR A 98 13.22 24.71 -31.67
C TYR A 98 13.18 26.21 -32.02
N ARG A 99 14.05 26.63 -32.94
CA ARG A 99 14.19 28.04 -33.31
C ARG A 99 12.99 28.62 -34.03
N GLY A 100 12.27 27.80 -34.76
CA GLY A 100 11.13 28.26 -35.60
C GLY A 100 9.99 28.94 -34.82
N ARG A 101 9.83 28.57 -33.52
CA ARG A 101 8.82 29.17 -32.63
C ARG A 101 9.40 29.58 -31.26
N SER A 102 10.71 29.65 -31.13
CA SER A 102 11.43 29.93 -29.85
C SER A 102 11.04 28.97 -28.71
N ASN A 103 10.70 27.74 -29.02
CA ASN A 103 10.33 26.75 -28.02
C ASN A 103 11.56 26.05 -27.46
N VAL A 104 11.50 25.69 -26.18
CA VAL A 104 12.61 25.05 -25.48
C VAL A 104 12.10 23.86 -24.64
N TYR A 105 12.72 22.70 -24.82
CA TYR A 105 12.62 21.59 -23.89
C TYR A 105 13.75 21.63 -22.89
N ARG A 106 13.44 21.28 -21.63
CA ARG A 106 14.42 21.13 -20.53
C ARG A 106 14.14 19.89 -19.70
N ALA A 107 15.20 19.15 -19.36
CA ALA A 107 15.14 18.11 -18.34
C ALA A 107 15.45 18.72 -16.96
N LEU A 108 14.59 18.47 -15.97
CA LEU A 108 14.73 18.95 -14.59
C LEU A 108 14.79 17.78 -13.61
N ALA A 109 15.59 17.93 -12.57
CA ALA A 109 15.66 17.01 -11.43
C ALA A 109 15.32 17.74 -10.12
N ALA A 110 15.17 17.00 -9.04
CA ALA A 110 14.79 17.52 -7.73
C ALA A 110 15.62 18.72 -7.24
N ASP A 111 16.91 18.84 -7.62
CA ASP A 111 17.77 19.97 -7.30
C ASP A 111 17.32 21.29 -7.95
N ALA A 112 16.43 21.22 -8.94
CA ALA A 112 15.93 22.40 -9.66
C ALA A 112 14.89 23.20 -8.85
N ARG A 113 14.53 22.79 -7.64
CA ARG A 113 13.54 23.43 -6.74
C ARG A 113 13.78 24.95 -6.53
N ARG A 114 15.02 25.42 -6.65
CA ARG A 114 15.40 26.83 -6.43
C ARG A 114 15.33 27.71 -7.68
N ARG A 115 14.88 27.19 -8.82
CA ARG A 115 14.80 27.97 -10.07
C ARG A 115 13.46 28.72 -10.12
N HIS A 116 13.41 29.89 -9.53
CA HIS A 116 12.33 30.84 -9.73
C HIS A 116 12.27 31.26 -11.21
N GLY A 117 11.06 31.43 -11.75
CA GLY A 117 10.83 31.94 -13.12
C GLY A 117 10.56 30.86 -14.16
N LEU A 118 10.26 29.63 -13.77
CA LEU A 118 9.67 28.61 -14.68
C LEU A 118 8.21 28.96 -14.99
N ASN A 119 7.84 28.84 -16.26
CA ASN A 119 6.45 29.00 -16.71
C ASN A 119 6.15 27.98 -17.83
N PRO A 120 6.22 26.66 -17.53
CA PRO A 120 6.10 25.64 -18.55
C PRO A 120 4.67 25.50 -19.06
N ALA A 121 4.50 25.44 -20.37
CA ALA A 121 3.22 25.11 -20.99
C ALA A 121 2.90 23.64 -20.80
N VAL A 122 3.91 22.77 -20.83
CA VAL A 122 3.79 21.33 -20.63
C VAL A 122 4.81 20.86 -19.62
N VAL A 123 4.32 20.12 -18.62
CA VAL A 123 5.15 19.39 -17.66
C VAL A 123 4.89 17.90 -17.85
N ILE A 124 5.94 17.10 -17.93
CA ILE A 124 5.88 15.64 -17.94
C ILE A 124 6.69 15.14 -16.75
N TYR A 125 5.98 14.60 -15.75
CA TYR A 125 6.62 14.06 -14.54
C TYR A 125 6.80 12.55 -14.67
N ASP A 126 8.04 12.10 -14.67
CA ASP A 126 8.41 10.70 -14.78
C ASP A 126 8.62 10.08 -13.39
N GLU A 127 8.09 8.87 -13.19
CA GLU A 127 8.21 8.04 -11.98
C GLU A 127 7.85 8.77 -10.68
N LEU A 128 6.72 9.49 -10.67
CA LEU A 128 6.21 10.19 -9.49
C LEU A 128 6.06 9.25 -8.27
N ALA A 129 5.72 7.96 -8.48
CA ALA A 129 5.60 6.97 -7.40
C ALA A 129 6.86 6.82 -6.53
N GLN A 130 8.04 7.16 -7.06
CA GLN A 130 9.30 7.08 -6.35
C GLN A 130 9.64 8.36 -5.58
N SER A 131 8.81 9.40 -5.67
CA SER A 131 9.03 10.66 -4.97
C SER A 131 8.80 10.51 -3.46
N THR A 132 9.76 10.93 -2.66
CA THR A 132 9.65 10.90 -1.20
C THR A 132 8.94 12.13 -0.63
N ASN A 133 8.79 13.21 -1.43
CA ASN A 133 8.10 14.44 -1.05
C ASN A 133 7.40 15.07 -2.25
N ARG A 134 6.56 16.07 -2.00
CA ARG A 134 5.77 16.76 -3.01
C ARG A 134 6.44 18.01 -3.60
N ASP A 135 7.60 18.45 -3.07
CA ASP A 135 8.13 19.78 -3.32
C ASP A 135 8.35 20.08 -4.81
N LEU A 136 8.92 19.13 -5.57
CA LEU A 136 9.14 19.33 -7.00
C LEU A 136 7.82 19.29 -7.77
N PHE A 137 6.92 18.41 -7.40
CA PHE A 137 5.59 18.29 -8.01
C PHE A 137 4.79 19.57 -7.82
N ASP A 138 4.66 20.05 -6.57
CA ASP A 138 3.92 21.26 -6.22
C ASP A 138 4.56 22.53 -6.86
N ALA A 139 5.88 22.58 -6.92
CA ALA A 139 6.58 23.68 -7.57
C ALA A 139 6.31 23.76 -9.08
N LEU A 140 6.24 22.61 -9.76
CA LEU A 140 5.97 22.55 -11.19
C LEU A 140 4.48 22.77 -11.50
N GLU A 141 3.57 22.27 -10.67
CA GLU A 141 2.13 22.50 -10.81
C GLU A 141 1.80 24.00 -10.65
N THR A 142 2.37 24.65 -9.62
CA THR A 142 2.18 26.08 -9.39
C THR A 142 2.87 26.95 -10.43
N ALA A 143 4.01 26.52 -11.01
CA ALA A 143 4.68 27.23 -12.08
C ALA A 143 3.86 27.37 -13.37
N GLN A 144 2.85 26.53 -13.58
CA GLN A 144 1.96 26.60 -14.73
C GLN A 144 0.82 27.63 -14.58
N GLY A 145 0.72 28.31 -13.42
CA GLY A 145 -0.43 29.18 -13.11
C GLY A 145 -0.66 30.35 -14.09
N ALA A 146 0.38 30.81 -14.81
CA ALA A 146 0.27 31.84 -15.82
C ALA A 146 0.01 31.32 -17.23
N GLN A 147 0.00 30.00 -17.44
CA GLN A 147 -0.26 29.41 -18.77
C GLN A 147 -1.76 29.37 -19.07
N PRO A 148 -2.17 29.79 -20.27
CA PRO A 148 -3.58 29.77 -20.65
C PRO A 148 -4.13 28.35 -20.82
N GLU A 149 -3.28 27.41 -21.26
CA GLU A 149 -3.62 26.01 -21.51
C GLU A 149 -2.55 25.06 -20.97
N PRO A 150 -2.34 25.03 -19.65
CA PRO A 150 -1.33 24.18 -19.07
C PRO A 150 -1.68 22.71 -19.26
N LEU A 151 -0.67 21.88 -19.46
CA LEU A 151 -0.80 20.42 -19.46
C LEU A 151 0.22 19.81 -18.53
N PHE A 152 -0.26 19.06 -17.53
CA PHE A 152 0.57 18.30 -16.61
C PHE A 152 0.36 16.79 -16.87
N ILE A 153 1.39 16.11 -17.32
CA ILE A 153 1.37 14.68 -17.61
C ILE A 153 2.20 13.95 -16.55
N THR A 154 1.62 12.98 -15.88
CA THR A 154 2.32 12.10 -14.94
C THR A 154 2.40 10.70 -15.52
N ILE A 155 3.60 10.15 -15.65
CA ILE A 155 3.83 8.78 -16.13
C ILE A 155 4.61 8.02 -15.05
N SER A 156 4.02 6.93 -14.53
CA SER A 156 4.62 6.20 -13.40
C SER A 156 4.08 4.77 -13.30
N THR A 157 4.74 3.93 -12.52
CA THR A 157 4.11 2.79 -11.87
C THR A 157 3.21 3.29 -10.73
N GLN A 158 2.30 2.45 -10.22
CA GLN A 158 1.56 2.80 -9.00
C GLN A 158 2.49 2.91 -7.79
N SER A 159 2.19 3.87 -6.92
CA SER A 159 2.81 3.94 -5.60
C SER A 159 2.27 2.83 -4.71
N ASN A 160 3.12 2.30 -3.85
CA ASN A 160 2.72 1.36 -2.80
C ASN A 160 2.01 2.03 -1.60
N ASP A 161 1.96 3.37 -1.59
CA ASP A 161 1.34 4.16 -0.54
C ASP A 161 -0.01 4.70 -1.02
N PRO A 162 -1.14 4.30 -0.42
CA PRO A 162 -2.46 4.83 -0.78
C PRO A 162 -2.59 6.34 -0.58
N GLN A 163 -1.80 6.93 0.33
CA GLN A 163 -1.81 8.36 0.60
C GLN A 163 -0.81 9.15 -0.25
N HIS A 164 -0.03 8.46 -1.05
CA HIS A 164 0.90 9.12 -1.97
C HIS A 164 0.13 10.02 -2.96
N PRO A 165 0.65 11.21 -3.33
CA PRO A 165 0.00 12.13 -4.26
C PRO A 165 -0.48 11.45 -5.55
N LEU A 166 0.33 10.58 -6.14
CA LEU A 166 -0.05 9.82 -7.33
C LEU A 166 -1.26 8.91 -7.09
N SER A 167 -1.31 8.22 -5.94
CA SER A 167 -2.44 7.34 -5.60
C SER A 167 -3.73 8.13 -5.44
N VAL A 168 -3.65 9.30 -4.76
CA VAL A 168 -4.79 10.23 -4.62
C VAL A 168 -5.27 10.70 -5.99
N MET A 169 -4.34 11.12 -6.86
CA MET A 169 -4.67 11.62 -8.20
C MET A 169 -5.31 10.54 -9.09
N ILE A 170 -4.85 9.30 -9.01
CA ILE A 170 -5.44 8.16 -9.74
C ILE A 170 -6.86 7.92 -9.25
N ASP A 171 -7.07 7.83 -7.92
CA ASP A 171 -8.37 7.55 -7.32
C ASP A 171 -9.37 8.66 -7.65
N ASP A 172 -8.99 9.93 -7.52
CA ASP A 172 -9.83 11.08 -7.89
C ASP A 172 -10.21 11.08 -9.39
N ALA A 173 -9.25 10.71 -10.25
CA ALA A 173 -9.51 10.67 -11.69
C ALA A 173 -10.45 9.50 -12.07
N LEU A 174 -10.33 8.35 -11.43
CA LEU A 174 -11.20 7.19 -11.66
C LEU A 174 -12.63 7.39 -11.16
N THR A 175 -12.81 8.20 -10.10
CA THR A 175 -14.14 8.58 -9.61
C THR A 175 -14.82 9.66 -10.45
N GLY A 176 -14.10 10.26 -11.41
CA GLY A 176 -14.61 11.36 -12.22
C GLY A 176 -14.77 12.66 -11.44
N ALA A 177 -14.03 12.85 -10.35
CA ALA A 177 -14.10 14.03 -9.50
C ALA A 177 -13.80 15.34 -10.24
N THR A 178 -13.03 15.29 -11.33
CA THR A 178 -12.72 16.44 -12.17
C THR A 178 -12.75 16.12 -13.66
N ASP A 179 -13.50 16.90 -14.43
CA ASP A 179 -13.60 16.75 -15.89
C ASP A 179 -12.31 17.10 -16.66
N SER A 180 -11.34 17.72 -15.99
CA SER A 180 -10.09 18.16 -16.61
C SER A 180 -8.93 17.18 -16.42
N THR A 181 -9.16 16.05 -15.74
CA THR A 181 -8.16 15.02 -15.50
C THR A 181 -8.53 13.74 -16.24
N VAL A 182 -7.56 13.13 -16.95
CA VAL A 182 -7.70 11.83 -17.63
C VAL A 182 -6.70 10.88 -16.99
N CYS A 183 -7.14 9.67 -16.67
CA CYS A 183 -6.28 8.61 -16.15
C CYS A 183 -6.37 7.37 -17.03
N HIS A 184 -5.22 6.87 -17.48
CA HIS A 184 -5.07 5.56 -18.09
C HIS A 184 -4.30 4.67 -17.11
N LEU A 185 -5.01 3.77 -16.44
CA LEU A 185 -4.47 2.81 -15.48
C LEU A 185 -4.37 1.44 -16.14
N TYR A 186 -3.15 0.97 -16.34
CA TYR A 186 -2.83 -0.37 -16.81
C TYR A 186 -2.32 -1.19 -15.62
N GLU A 187 -3.17 -2.05 -15.09
CA GLU A 187 -2.84 -2.91 -13.94
C GLU A 187 -3.49 -4.28 -14.10
N VAL A 188 -2.98 -5.26 -13.37
CA VAL A 188 -3.74 -6.47 -13.10
C VAL A 188 -4.70 -6.15 -11.95
N PRO A 189 -6.02 -6.22 -12.16
CA PRO A 189 -7.00 -5.92 -11.11
C PRO A 189 -6.78 -6.75 -9.85
N ASP A 190 -7.12 -6.19 -8.70
CA ASP A 190 -6.95 -6.85 -7.40
C ASP A 190 -7.86 -8.08 -7.23
N GLU A 191 -8.96 -8.14 -7.98
CA GLU A 191 -9.93 -9.23 -8.01
C GLU A 191 -9.40 -10.49 -8.72
N VAL A 192 -8.30 -10.38 -9.48
CA VAL A 192 -7.66 -11.51 -10.15
C VAL A 192 -6.97 -12.37 -9.08
N GLU A 193 -7.54 -13.55 -8.83
CA GLU A 193 -7.03 -14.50 -7.83
C GLU A 193 -5.66 -15.07 -8.23
N ASP A 194 -5.52 -15.57 -9.47
CA ASP A 194 -4.25 -16.11 -9.98
C ASP A 194 -3.49 -15.07 -10.81
N ILE A 195 -2.60 -14.34 -10.15
CA ILE A 195 -1.69 -13.38 -10.80
C ILE A 195 -0.62 -14.03 -11.67
N PHE A 196 -0.47 -15.34 -11.61
CA PHE A 196 0.51 -16.09 -12.43
C PHE A 196 -0.09 -16.59 -13.74
N ASN A 197 -1.37 -16.34 -13.98
CA ASN A 197 -2.01 -16.54 -15.27
C ASN A 197 -1.49 -15.51 -16.29
N GLU A 198 -0.93 -15.99 -17.43
CA GLU A 198 -0.36 -15.14 -18.46
C GLU A 198 -1.35 -14.15 -19.07
N GLU A 199 -2.62 -14.54 -19.22
CA GLU A 199 -3.65 -13.67 -19.79
C GLU A 199 -3.85 -12.40 -18.98
N ALA A 200 -3.73 -12.48 -17.64
CA ALA A 200 -3.86 -11.34 -16.76
C ALA A 200 -2.74 -10.31 -16.94
N TRP A 201 -1.51 -10.75 -17.36
CA TRP A 201 -0.37 -9.86 -17.43
C TRP A 201 -0.51 -8.76 -18.48
N PHE A 202 -1.24 -9.02 -19.57
CA PHE A 202 -1.44 -8.08 -20.67
C PHE A 202 -2.22 -6.83 -20.24
N SER A 203 -3.07 -6.92 -19.21
CA SER A 203 -3.81 -5.77 -18.68
C SER A 203 -2.87 -4.69 -18.10
N ALA A 204 -1.76 -5.09 -17.50
CA ALA A 204 -0.74 -4.19 -16.96
C ALA A 204 0.39 -3.90 -17.94
N ASN A 205 0.53 -4.70 -19.01
CA ASN A 205 1.68 -4.69 -19.91
C ASN A 205 1.28 -4.74 -21.37
N PRO A 206 0.79 -3.64 -21.95
CA PRO A 206 0.36 -3.59 -23.34
C PRO A 206 1.51 -3.87 -24.35
N ALA A 207 2.77 -3.72 -23.93
CA ALA A 207 3.94 -4.01 -24.76
C ALA A 207 4.41 -5.47 -24.67
N LEU A 208 3.75 -6.32 -23.85
CA LEU A 208 4.15 -7.71 -23.65
C LEU A 208 3.90 -8.54 -24.91
N GLY A 209 4.95 -9.25 -25.35
CA GLY A 209 4.90 -10.03 -26.60
C GLY A 209 5.20 -9.20 -27.86
N ASP A 210 5.35 -7.87 -27.73
CA ASP A 210 5.87 -7.00 -28.78
C ASP A 210 7.35 -6.68 -28.49
N PHE A 211 7.67 -5.48 -27.96
CA PHE A 211 9.05 -5.15 -27.60
C PHE A 211 9.43 -5.54 -26.17
N ARG A 212 8.47 -5.95 -25.33
CA ARG A 212 8.71 -6.54 -24.01
C ARG A 212 8.69 -8.06 -24.12
N ASP A 213 9.83 -8.69 -23.79
CA ASP A 213 10.00 -10.14 -23.90
C ASP A 213 9.11 -10.89 -22.90
N ILE A 214 8.26 -11.79 -23.42
CA ILE A 214 7.38 -12.64 -22.62
C ILE A 214 8.17 -13.76 -21.90
N VAL A 215 9.29 -14.21 -22.47
CA VAL A 215 10.12 -15.26 -21.84
C VAL A 215 10.75 -14.71 -20.57
N GLU A 216 11.36 -13.53 -20.62
CA GLU A 216 11.88 -12.84 -19.44
C GLU A 216 10.77 -12.65 -18.40
N PHE A 217 9.57 -12.31 -18.84
CA PHE A 217 8.43 -12.08 -17.93
C PHE A 217 8.03 -13.37 -17.18
N ARG A 218 7.99 -14.52 -17.89
CA ARG A 218 7.74 -15.84 -17.29
C ARG A 218 8.76 -16.20 -16.23
N GLU A 219 10.04 -15.86 -16.45
CA GLU A 219 11.09 -16.08 -15.46
C GLU A 219 10.85 -15.28 -14.16
N TYR A 220 10.45 -14.01 -14.28
CA TYR A 220 10.09 -13.20 -13.12
C TYR A 220 8.85 -13.72 -12.40
N ALA A 221 7.83 -14.17 -13.13
CA ALA A 221 6.63 -14.78 -12.55
C ALA A 221 6.96 -16.09 -11.81
N ALA A 222 7.77 -16.96 -12.41
CA ALA A 222 8.25 -18.19 -11.77
C ALA A 222 9.10 -17.92 -10.53
N LYS A 223 9.93 -16.87 -10.54
CA LYS A 223 10.67 -16.41 -9.37
C LYS A 223 9.75 -15.92 -8.27
N ALA A 224 8.73 -15.12 -8.61
CA ALA A 224 7.75 -14.61 -7.65
C ALA A 224 6.94 -15.74 -7.00
N LYS A 225 6.54 -16.75 -7.77
CA LYS A 225 5.82 -17.92 -7.27
C LYS A 225 6.67 -18.74 -6.27
N ARG A 226 8.00 -18.82 -6.50
CA ARG A 226 8.92 -19.57 -5.64
C ARG A 226 9.41 -18.78 -4.42
N LEU A 227 9.51 -17.45 -4.53
CA LEU A 227 10.08 -16.58 -3.49
C LEU A 227 9.03 -15.58 -3.01
N PRO A 228 8.32 -15.84 -1.89
CA PRO A 228 7.28 -14.97 -1.37
C PRO A 228 7.71 -13.51 -1.16
N ALA A 229 8.95 -13.29 -0.73
CA ALA A 229 9.52 -11.95 -0.58
C ALA A 229 9.62 -11.17 -1.91
N PHE A 230 9.64 -11.86 -3.06
CA PHE A 230 9.69 -11.25 -4.38
C PHE A 230 8.29 -11.04 -4.99
N GLU A 231 7.25 -11.69 -4.47
CA GLU A 231 5.88 -11.56 -5.00
C GLU A 231 5.40 -10.12 -4.98
N ASN A 232 5.59 -9.40 -3.87
CA ASN A 232 5.17 -8.00 -3.77
C ASN A 232 5.92 -7.09 -4.76
N VAL A 233 7.19 -7.35 -5.01
CA VAL A 233 7.98 -6.66 -6.06
C VAL A 233 7.40 -6.94 -7.44
N PHE A 234 7.05 -8.19 -7.73
CA PHE A 234 6.41 -8.59 -8.97
C PHE A 234 5.05 -7.92 -9.14
N ARG A 235 4.20 -7.95 -8.12
CA ARG A 235 2.89 -7.29 -8.11
C ARG A 235 3.00 -5.78 -8.39
N ASN A 236 3.88 -5.07 -7.69
CA ASN A 236 3.98 -3.62 -7.86
C ASN A 236 4.65 -3.23 -9.19
N LEU A 237 5.81 -3.81 -9.52
CA LEU A 237 6.63 -3.34 -10.64
C LEU A 237 6.27 -3.97 -11.98
N TYR A 238 5.73 -5.20 -11.98
CA TYR A 238 5.41 -5.95 -13.20
C TYR A 238 3.92 -6.05 -13.48
N LEU A 239 3.08 -6.04 -12.43
CA LEU A 239 1.62 -6.05 -12.57
C LEU A 239 0.97 -4.70 -12.25
N ASN A 240 1.78 -3.71 -11.88
CA ASN A 240 1.36 -2.35 -11.54
C ASN A 240 0.28 -2.29 -10.44
N GLN A 241 0.28 -3.28 -9.53
CA GLN A 241 -0.63 -3.31 -8.38
C GLN A 241 -0.12 -2.41 -7.25
N ARG A 242 -1.05 -1.84 -6.48
CA ARG A 242 -0.76 -0.99 -5.32
C ARG A 242 -0.46 -1.85 -4.08
N VAL A 243 0.72 -2.45 -4.04
CA VAL A 243 1.18 -3.28 -2.93
C VAL A 243 2.53 -2.79 -2.41
N SER A 244 2.76 -2.97 -1.10
CA SER A 244 4.06 -2.62 -0.51
C SER A 244 5.17 -3.52 -1.06
N THR A 245 6.29 -2.93 -1.46
CA THR A 245 7.52 -3.66 -1.85
C THR A 245 8.40 -4.02 -0.64
N LEU A 246 8.02 -3.58 0.57
CA LEU A 246 8.67 -3.97 1.81
C LEU A 246 8.27 -5.40 2.18
N THR A 247 9.09 -6.05 2.99
CA THR A 247 8.79 -7.40 3.50
C THR A 247 7.55 -7.35 4.39
N THR A 248 6.45 -7.93 3.91
CA THR A 248 5.22 -8.12 4.67
C THR A 248 5.25 -9.43 5.44
N LEU A 249 4.40 -9.56 6.46
CA LEU A 249 4.27 -10.78 7.27
C LEU A 249 3.98 -12.00 6.40
N PHE A 250 3.02 -11.88 5.47
CA PHE A 250 2.69 -12.91 4.49
C PHE A 250 2.65 -12.33 3.09
N SER A 251 2.91 -13.16 2.07
CA SER A 251 2.50 -12.81 0.71
C SER A 251 0.97 -12.89 0.59
N ARG A 252 0.40 -12.11 -0.33
CA ARG A 252 -1.05 -12.10 -0.54
C ARG A 252 -1.57 -13.49 -0.95
N SER A 253 -0.82 -14.20 -1.81
CA SER A 253 -1.20 -15.53 -2.27
C SER A 253 -1.20 -16.55 -1.12
N MET A 254 -0.17 -16.52 -0.25
CA MET A 254 -0.11 -17.38 0.94
C MET A 254 -1.31 -17.14 1.86
N TRP A 255 -1.60 -15.88 2.18
CA TRP A 255 -2.72 -15.52 3.05
C TRP A 255 -4.07 -15.95 2.45
N THR A 256 -4.29 -15.67 1.15
CA THR A 256 -5.53 -16.06 0.47
C THR A 256 -5.71 -17.58 0.40
N GLY A 257 -4.61 -18.34 0.26
CA GLY A 257 -4.64 -19.80 0.27
C GLY A 257 -5.04 -20.41 1.61
N LEU A 258 -4.92 -19.67 2.72
CA LEU A 258 -5.36 -20.09 4.06
C LEU A 258 -6.83 -19.82 4.36
N LYS A 259 -7.55 -19.13 3.44
CA LYS A 259 -8.99 -18.91 3.59
C LYS A 259 -9.75 -20.23 3.51
N GLY A 260 -10.67 -20.44 4.43
CA GLY A 260 -11.50 -21.65 4.47
C GLY A 260 -12.64 -21.53 5.45
N ASP A 261 -13.37 -22.62 5.62
CA ASP A 261 -14.42 -22.70 6.64
C ASP A 261 -13.76 -22.73 8.03
N VAL A 262 -14.17 -21.83 8.89
CA VAL A 262 -13.66 -21.70 10.26
C VAL A 262 -14.76 -22.14 11.23
N ALA A 263 -14.61 -23.32 11.78
CA ALA A 263 -15.52 -23.87 12.78
C ALA A 263 -14.75 -24.12 14.09
N PHE A 264 -15.22 -23.50 15.16
CA PHE A 264 -14.80 -23.80 16.50
C PHE A 264 -15.77 -24.85 17.11
N THR A 265 -15.21 -25.81 17.83
CA THR A 265 -16.02 -26.80 18.55
C THR A 265 -16.35 -26.29 19.95
N ALA A 266 -17.61 -26.36 20.37
CA ALA A 266 -18.02 -25.92 21.71
C ALA A 266 -17.18 -26.62 22.80
N GLY A 267 -16.64 -25.83 23.73
CA GLY A 267 -15.80 -26.32 24.82
C GLY A 267 -14.35 -26.66 24.44
N GLU A 268 -13.93 -26.42 23.18
CA GLU A 268 -12.52 -26.65 22.83
C GLU A 268 -11.55 -25.64 23.47
N ASP A 269 -10.30 -26.06 23.57
CA ASP A 269 -9.22 -25.24 24.08
C ASP A 269 -8.85 -24.13 23.07
N VAL A 270 -8.92 -22.87 23.47
CA VAL A 270 -8.55 -21.73 22.67
C VAL A 270 -7.59 -20.81 23.41
N VAL A 271 -6.75 -20.11 22.66
CA VAL A 271 -6.00 -18.95 23.17
C VAL A 271 -6.54 -17.67 22.56
N LEU A 272 -6.50 -16.63 23.35
CA LEU A 272 -6.87 -15.28 22.97
C LEU A 272 -5.64 -14.39 22.89
N ALA A 273 -5.68 -13.37 22.02
CA ALA A 273 -4.69 -12.29 22.02
C ALA A 273 -5.32 -10.96 21.67
N LEU A 274 -5.02 -9.94 22.46
CA LEU A 274 -5.62 -8.61 22.38
C LEU A 274 -4.58 -7.53 22.07
N ASP A 275 -4.71 -6.87 20.94
CA ASP A 275 -4.05 -5.59 20.66
C ASP A 275 -5.05 -4.46 20.87
N MET A 276 -4.92 -3.75 22.01
CA MET A 276 -5.92 -2.80 22.49
C MET A 276 -5.60 -1.36 22.07
N ALA A 277 -6.51 -0.74 21.32
CA ALA A 277 -6.51 0.68 21.00
C ALA A 277 -7.70 1.40 21.63
N THR A 278 -7.66 2.76 21.69
CA THR A 278 -8.76 3.54 22.30
C THR A 278 -9.42 4.51 21.36
N THR A 279 -8.71 5.15 20.45
CA THR A 279 -9.24 6.26 19.63
C THR A 279 -8.97 6.11 18.15
N THR A 280 -7.73 6.00 17.75
CA THR A 280 -7.31 6.11 16.35
C THR A 280 -7.11 4.79 15.64
N ASP A 281 -6.60 3.78 16.34
CA ASP A 281 -6.32 2.46 15.79
C ASP A 281 -7.52 1.52 15.91
N LEU A 282 -7.42 0.32 15.34
CA LEU A 282 -8.37 -0.76 15.57
C LEU A 282 -8.02 -1.44 16.90
N CYS A 283 -9.03 -1.84 17.66
CA CYS A 283 -8.83 -2.83 18.71
C CYS A 283 -9.09 -4.21 18.08
N ALA A 284 -8.18 -5.15 18.26
CA ALA A 284 -8.24 -6.47 17.64
C ALA A 284 -8.09 -7.58 18.70
N LEU A 285 -9.04 -8.52 18.71
CA LEU A 285 -9.03 -9.72 19.53
C LEU A 285 -8.93 -10.95 18.63
N ALA A 286 -7.80 -11.62 18.65
CA ALA A 286 -7.59 -12.89 17.97
C ALA A 286 -8.07 -14.05 18.83
N VAL A 287 -8.72 -15.03 18.20
CA VAL A 287 -9.15 -16.31 18.77
C VAL A 287 -8.51 -17.42 17.95
N LEU A 288 -7.74 -18.27 18.57
CA LEU A 288 -7.01 -19.37 17.92
C LEU A 288 -7.29 -20.70 18.64
N SER A 289 -7.75 -21.69 17.90
CA SER A 289 -7.86 -23.07 18.41
C SER A 289 -6.49 -23.67 18.71
N LEU A 290 -6.34 -24.36 19.84
CA LEU A 290 -5.10 -25.03 20.18
C LEU A 290 -4.88 -26.32 19.41
N LYS A 291 -5.93 -27.10 19.19
CA LYS A 291 -5.88 -28.42 18.53
C LYS A 291 -6.47 -28.41 17.13
N GLY A 292 -7.43 -27.51 16.88
CA GLY A 292 -8.06 -27.32 15.58
C GLY A 292 -7.30 -26.33 14.68
N GLU A 293 -7.86 -26.08 13.52
CA GLU A 293 -7.33 -25.16 12.51
C GLU A 293 -7.99 -23.77 12.53
N ALA A 294 -8.94 -23.54 13.46
CA ALA A 294 -9.77 -22.32 13.46
C ALA A 294 -9.00 -21.10 13.98
N PHE A 295 -8.98 -20.04 13.15
CA PHE A 295 -8.42 -18.74 13.50
C PHE A 295 -9.40 -17.63 13.08
N ARG A 296 -9.73 -16.73 14.02
CA ARG A 296 -10.64 -15.60 13.79
C ARG A 296 -10.15 -14.36 14.55
N VAL A 297 -10.47 -13.16 14.01
CA VAL A 297 -10.17 -11.88 14.68
C VAL A 297 -11.43 -11.02 14.73
N HIS A 298 -11.76 -10.56 15.91
CA HIS A 298 -12.81 -9.56 16.16
C HIS A 298 -12.19 -8.17 16.20
N PHE A 299 -12.91 -7.17 15.65
CA PHE A 299 -12.44 -5.80 15.57
C PHE A 299 -13.44 -4.80 16.14
N TRP A 300 -12.94 -3.77 16.83
CA TRP A 300 -13.72 -2.63 17.32
C TRP A 300 -13.14 -1.32 16.85
N LYS A 301 -14.02 -0.33 16.67
CA LYS A 301 -13.67 1.04 16.36
C LYS A 301 -14.72 2.01 16.91
N PRO A 302 -14.34 3.26 17.33
CA PRO A 302 -15.30 4.25 17.75
C PRO A 302 -16.30 4.58 16.63
N GLU A 303 -17.60 4.58 16.93
CA GLU A 303 -18.66 4.79 15.95
C GLU A 303 -18.60 6.19 15.33
N ASP A 304 -18.34 7.22 16.15
CA ASP A 304 -18.29 8.62 15.72
C ASP A 304 -17.19 8.89 14.67
N PHE A 305 -16.19 8.04 14.58
CA PHE A 305 -15.03 8.22 13.70
C PHE A 305 -14.97 7.26 12.51
N LEU A 306 -15.99 6.44 12.28
CA LEU A 306 -15.96 5.44 11.19
C LEU A 306 -15.74 6.09 9.82
N GLU A 307 -16.45 7.18 9.51
CA GLU A 307 -16.30 7.88 8.21
C GLU A 307 -14.99 8.67 8.11
N GLU A 308 -14.62 9.41 9.19
CA GLU A 308 -13.40 10.21 9.20
C GLU A 308 -12.15 9.31 9.06
N HIS A 309 -12.09 8.27 9.89
CA HIS A 309 -10.99 7.30 9.82
C HIS A 309 -11.05 6.48 8.54
N GLY A 310 -12.23 6.20 8.00
CA GLY A 310 -12.40 5.54 6.70
C GLY A 310 -11.76 6.32 5.57
N ARG A 311 -12.01 7.63 5.52
CA ARG A 311 -11.36 8.54 4.56
C ARG A 311 -9.85 8.59 4.73
N ARG A 312 -9.36 8.68 5.98
CA ARG A 312 -7.92 8.70 6.30
C ARG A 312 -7.22 7.39 5.90
N ASP A 313 -7.80 6.26 6.30
CA ASP A 313 -7.23 4.93 6.11
C ASP A 313 -7.64 4.33 4.74
N ARG A 314 -8.48 5.04 3.95
CA ARG A 314 -9.04 4.63 2.64
C ARG A 314 -9.69 3.26 2.70
N GLN A 315 -10.49 3.06 3.74
CA GLN A 315 -11.28 1.87 3.95
C GLN A 315 -12.73 2.23 4.26
N ASP A 316 -13.66 1.46 3.73
CA ASP A 316 -15.07 1.63 4.09
C ASP A 316 -15.40 0.87 5.38
N TYR A 317 -15.03 1.47 6.52
CA TYR A 317 -15.38 0.91 7.83
C TYR A 317 -16.89 0.76 8.03
N SER A 318 -17.71 1.59 7.37
CA SER A 318 -19.16 1.48 7.40
C SER A 318 -19.65 0.23 6.66
N LEU A 319 -18.97 -0.16 5.57
CA LEU A 319 -19.25 -1.42 4.89
C LEU A 319 -18.87 -2.61 5.77
N PHE A 320 -17.69 -2.61 6.39
CA PHE A 320 -17.25 -3.69 7.29
C PHE A 320 -18.20 -3.85 8.48
N ARG A 321 -18.72 -2.73 9.04
CA ARG A 321 -19.78 -2.76 10.04
C ARG A 321 -21.04 -3.47 9.52
N ARG A 322 -21.54 -3.06 8.35
CA ARG A 322 -22.77 -3.66 7.75
C ARG A 322 -22.62 -5.16 7.46
N GLN A 323 -21.41 -5.58 7.13
CA GLN A 323 -21.08 -6.99 6.85
C GLN A 323 -20.77 -7.80 8.12
N GLY A 324 -20.73 -7.17 9.30
CA GLY A 324 -20.43 -7.84 10.58
C GLY A 324 -18.96 -8.10 10.86
N TRP A 325 -18.04 -7.51 10.06
CA TRP A 325 -16.59 -7.67 10.25
C TRP A 325 -15.98 -6.68 11.24
N LEU A 326 -16.71 -5.64 11.61
CA LEU A 326 -16.31 -4.59 12.53
C LEU A 326 -17.46 -4.27 13.49
N GLU A 327 -17.21 -4.35 14.79
CA GLU A 327 -18.15 -3.95 15.83
C GLU A 327 -17.92 -2.48 16.20
N PRO A 328 -18.90 -1.58 16.01
CA PRO A 328 -18.74 -0.19 16.41
C PRO A 328 -18.93 -0.06 17.93
N CYS A 329 -18.06 0.73 18.57
CA CYS A 329 -18.27 1.17 19.94
C CYS A 329 -18.94 2.56 19.94
N PRO A 330 -20.08 2.75 20.61
CA PRO A 330 -20.74 4.05 20.70
C PRO A 330 -19.81 5.14 21.22
N GLY A 331 -19.88 6.33 20.61
CA GLY A 331 -19.08 7.49 20.98
C GLY A 331 -17.69 7.52 20.33
N ARG A 332 -16.77 8.24 20.99
CA ARG A 332 -15.47 8.65 20.43
C ARG A 332 -14.30 7.78 20.88
N THR A 333 -14.54 6.77 21.70
CA THR A 333 -13.50 5.86 22.23
C THR A 333 -13.99 4.44 22.24
N ILE A 334 -13.07 3.49 22.08
CA ILE A 334 -13.35 2.07 22.30
C ILE A 334 -13.42 1.86 23.81
N GLN A 335 -14.59 1.48 24.29
CA GLN A 335 -14.82 1.24 25.72
C GLN A 335 -14.41 -0.20 26.05
N PRO A 336 -13.58 -0.41 27.10
CA PRO A 336 -13.12 -1.75 27.50
C PRO A 336 -14.26 -2.72 27.80
N ALA A 337 -15.42 -2.23 28.22
CA ALA A 337 -16.60 -3.05 28.50
C ALA A 337 -17.07 -3.89 27.29
N TYR A 338 -17.01 -3.35 26.06
CA TYR A 338 -17.40 -4.12 24.87
C TYR A 338 -16.43 -5.28 24.58
N VAL A 339 -15.14 -5.04 24.78
CA VAL A 339 -14.09 -6.06 24.62
C VAL A 339 -14.23 -7.12 25.71
N ALA A 340 -14.43 -6.70 26.96
CA ALA A 340 -14.64 -7.62 28.10
C ALA A 340 -15.88 -8.50 27.92
N THR A 341 -16.99 -7.93 27.42
CA THR A 341 -18.21 -8.69 27.12
C THR A 341 -17.93 -9.76 26.06
N LYS A 342 -17.23 -9.43 24.97
CA LYS A 342 -16.90 -10.40 23.93
C LYS A 342 -15.99 -11.53 24.47
N ILE A 343 -14.99 -11.19 25.29
CA ILE A 343 -14.13 -12.19 25.94
C ILE A 343 -14.95 -13.10 26.85
N ALA A 344 -15.93 -12.55 27.60
CA ALA A 344 -16.81 -13.34 28.46
C ALA A 344 -17.75 -14.26 27.64
N GLU A 345 -18.25 -13.81 26.48
CA GLU A 345 -19.00 -14.64 25.53
C GLU A 345 -18.16 -15.84 25.08
N ILE A 346 -16.90 -15.56 24.63
CA ILE A 346 -15.97 -16.58 24.18
C ILE A 346 -15.64 -17.56 25.33
N TYR A 347 -15.41 -17.06 26.55
CA TYR A 347 -15.18 -17.89 27.74
C TYR A 347 -16.38 -18.79 28.06
N GLY A 348 -17.58 -18.32 27.82
CA GLY A 348 -18.80 -19.12 28.01
C GLY A 348 -19.00 -20.25 26.98
N GLU A 349 -18.38 -20.10 25.79
CA GLU A 349 -18.49 -21.09 24.72
C GLU A 349 -17.29 -22.06 24.65
N PHE A 350 -16.10 -21.59 25.03
CA PHE A 350 -14.84 -22.30 24.86
C PHE A 350 -14.04 -22.33 26.17
N HIS A 351 -13.11 -23.26 26.27
CA HIS A 351 -12.11 -23.27 27.33
C HIS A 351 -10.94 -22.33 26.96
N VAL A 352 -10.93 -21.14 27.55
CA VAL A 352 -9.87 -20.14 27.31
C VAL A 352 -8.64 -20.47 28.16
N VAL A 353 -7.60 -21.02 27.54
CA VAL A 353 -6.36 -21.44 28.22
C VAL A 353 -5.49 -20.25 28.60
N GLY A 354 -5.55 -19.15 27.84
CA GLY A 354 -4.82 -17.93 28.16
C GLY A 354 -5.18 -16.77 27.23
N LEU A 355 -4.88 -15.55 27.70
CA LEU A 355 -5.04 -14.30 26.97
C LEU A 355 -3.72 -13.55 26.92
N ALA A 356 -3.09 -13.47 25.72
CA ALA A 356 -1.96 -12.57 25.49
C ALA A 356 -2.45 -11.13 25.32
N TYR A 357 -1.78 -10.17 25.94
CA TYR A 357 -2.16 -8.77 25.87
C TYR A 357 -0.96 -7.82 25.86
N ASP A 358 -1.09 -6.69 25.19
CA ASP A 358 -0.12 -5.60 25.34
C ASP A 358 -0.25 -4.95 26.71
N ARG A 359 0.88 -4.77 27.40
CA ARG A 359 0.95 -4.22 28.78
C ARG A 359 0.31 -2.86 28.95
N TRP A 360 0.11 -2.12 27.87
CA TRP A 360 -0.56 -0.83 27.93
C TRP A 360 -2.07 -1.00 28.13
N ARG A 361 -2.61 -0.35 29.21
CA ARG A 361 -4.06 -0.22 29.46
C ARG A 361 -4.83 -1.47 29.90
N ILE A 362 -4.17 -2.54 30.24
CA ILE A 362 -4.83 -3.76 30.73
C ILE A 362 -5.66 -3.52 31.99
N GLU A 363 -5.25 -2.57 32.85
CA GLU A 363 -5.94 -2.29 34.10
C GLU A 363 -7.40 -1.85 33.90
N TYR A 364 -7.70 -1.13 32.83
CA TYR A 364 -9.07 -0.80 32.50
C TYR A 364 -9.91 -2.04 32.12
N LEU A 365 -9.30 -3.00 31.42
CA LEU A 365 -9.95 -4.25 31.07
C LEU A 365 -10.12 -5.15 32.28
N LYS A 366 -9.15 -5.23 33.19
CA LYS A 366 -9.27 -5.97 34.45
C LYS A 366 -10.43 -5.44 35.30
N THR A 367 -10.59 -4.11 35.40
CA THR A 367 -11.72 -3.49 36.09
C THR A 367 -13.07 -3.92 35.50
N GLU A 368 -13.16 -4.07 34.18
CA GLU A 368 -14.40 -4.54 33.53
C GLU A 368 -14.60 -6.05 33.74
N PHE A 369 -13.54 -6.85 33.76
CA PHE A 369 -13.64 -8.26 34.12
C PHE A 369 -14.17 -8.46 35.53
N ASP A 370 -13.66 -7.70 36.50
CA ASP A 370 -14.14 -7.74 37.87
C ASP A 370 -15.64 -7.35 37.95
N ARG A 371 -16.06 -6.35 37.15
CA ARG A 371 -17.45 -5.90 37.11
C ARG A 371 -18.42 -6.96 36.58
N ILE A 372 -17.99 -7.80 35.65
CA ILE A 372 -18.78 -8.90 35.07
C ILE A 372 -18.56 -10.24 35.79
N GLY A 373 -17.74 -10.26 36.86
CA GLY A 373 -17.48 -11.46 37.66
C GLY A 373 -16.56 -12.48 36.99
N LEU A 374 -15.69 -12.06 36.07
CA LEU A 374 -14.73 -12.91 35.40
C LEU A 374 -13.33 -12.70 36.00
N ALA A 375 -12.81 -13.71 36.72
CA ALA A 375 -11.49 -13.64 37.34
C ALA A 375 -10.37 -13.82 36.29
N ALA A 376 -9.65 -12.72 35.99
CA ALA A 376 -8.54 -12.73 35.05
C ALA A 376 -7.28 -12.16 35.69
N SER A 377 -6.26 -12.98 35.84
CA SER A 377 -4.97 -12.60 36.43
C SER A 377 -3.80 -13.35 35.77
N GLU A 378 -2.58 -13.02 36.16
CA GLU A 378 -1.38 -13.72 35.68
C GLU A 378 -1.11 -15.04 36.47
N GLU A 379 -1.93 -15.37 37.46
CA GLU A 379 -1.83 -16.58 38.27
C GLU A 379 -2.36 -17.79 37.46
N GLU A 380 -1.78 -18.97 37.75
CA GLU A 380 -2.09 -20.22 37.02
C GLU A 380 -3.52 -20.73 37.27
N ASP A 381 -4.11 -20.42 38.42
CA ASP A 381 -5.45 -20.82 38.80
C ASP A 381 -6.55 -19.82 38.44
N ALA A 382 -6.22 -18.73 37.71
CA ALA A 382 -7.19 -17.76 37.24
C ALA A 382 -8.13 -18.39 36.22
N GLN A 383 -9.41 -17.91 36.18
CA GLN A 383 -10.37 -18.34 35.15
C GLN A 383 -9.88 -18.03 33.74
N ILE A 384 -9.23 -16.88 33.57
CA ILE A 384 -8.48 -16.55 32.35
C ILE A 384 -7.06 -16.15 32.79
N ARG A 385 -6.07 -16.98 32.41
CA ARG A 385 -4.68 -16.66 32.65
C ARG A 385 -4.21 -15.57 31.70
N LEU A 386 -3.72 -14.46 32.25
CA LEU A 386 -3.24 -13.30 31.51
C LEU A 386 -1.74 -13.43 31.22
N HIS A 387 -1.35 -13.27 29.98
CA HIS A 387 0.03 -13.34 29.51
C HIS A 387 0.49 -11.98 28.98
N PRO A 388 1.29 -11.19 29.72
CA PRO A 388 1.82 -9.93 29.24
C PRO A 388 2.73 -10.15 28.04
N TRP A 389 2.50 -9.37 26.97
CA TRP A 389 3.22 -9.48 25.71
C TRP A 389 3.86 -8.16 25.32
N GLY A 390 5.14 -8.17 24.99
CA GLY A 390 5.85 -6.98 24.49
C GLY A 390 5.79 -6.90 22.97
N GLN A 391 5.58 -5.69 22.42
CA GLN A 391 5.64 -5.48 20.98
C GLN A 391 7.07 -5.20 20.45
N GLY A 392 8.10 -5.46 21.27
CA GLY A 392 9.51 -5.37 20.89
C GLY A 392 10.03 -6.65 20.22
N PHE A 393 11.27 -6.61 19.76
CA PHE A 393 11.92 -7.72 19.05
C PHE A 393 11.94 -9.02 19.86
N LYS A 394 12.12 -8.94 21.19
CA LYS A 394 12.26 -10.10 22.07
C LYS A 394 11.01 -11.01 22.06
N ASP A 395 9.83 -10.42 22.19
CA ASP A 395 8.58 -11.18 22.29
C ASP A 395 7.94 -11.42 20.93
N MET A 396 8.12 -10.48 19.98
CA MET A 396 7.51 -10.57 18.65
C MET A 396 8.28 -11.49 17.69
N ALA A 397 9.60 -11.64 17.82
CA ALA A 397 10.35 -12.50 16.91
C ALA A 397 9.86 -13.96 16.94
N PRO A 398 9.82 -14.65 18.10
CA PRO A 398 9.30 -16.02 18.17
C PRO A 398 7.81 -16.12 17.82
N ALA A 399 7.02 -15.08 18.09
CA ALA A 399 5.61 -15.02 17.73
C ALA A 399 5.39 -14.97 16.21
N ILE A 400 6.18 -14.15 15.51
CA ILE A 400 6.17 -14.07 14.05
C ILE A 400 6.61 -15.40 13.45
N ASP A 401 7.68 -16.01 13.99
CA ASP A 401 8.19 -17.30 13.52
C ASP A 401 7.13 -18.39 13.64
N ALA A 402 6.43 -18.47 14.79
CA ALA A 402 5.34 -19.42 15.00
C ALA A 402 4.16 -19.20 14.06
N PHE A 403 3.80 -17.94 13.79
CA PHE A 403 2.70 -17.59 12.88
C PHE A 403 3.04 -17.93 11.43
N GLU A 404 4.26 -17.60 10.98
CA GLU A 404 4.73 -17.95 9.63
C GLU A 404 4.86 -19.45 9.43
N GLU A 405 5.42 -20.17 10.40
CA GLU A 405 5.54 -21.62 10.34
C GLU A 405 4.15 -22.28 10.22
N ALA A 406 3.18 -21.84 11.02
CA ALA A 406 1.81 -22.34 10.95
C ALA A 406 1.17 -22.05 9.59
N ALA A 407 1.47 -20.89 8.98
CA ALA A 407 0.98 -20.52 7.64
C ALA A 407 1.63 -21.37 6.54
N ILE A 408 2.94 -21.56 6.58
CA ILE A 408 3.69 -22.36 5.60
C ILE A 408 3.24 -23.84 5.65
N GLN A 409 2.93 -24.33 6.82
CA GLN A 409 2.48 -25.72 7.03
C GLN A 409 0.95 -25.86 6.93
N GLU A 410 0.23 -24.78 6.58
CA GLU A 410 -1.23 -24.74 6.45
C GLU A 410 -1.98 -25.26 7.68
N ARG A 411 -1.42 -25.00 8.89
CA ARG A 411 -1.97 -25.50 10.17
C ARG A 411 -3.15 -24.69 10.70
N PHE A 412 -3.65 -23.71 9.94
CA PHE A 412 -4.87 -22.98 10.30
C PHE A 412 -5.63 -22.51 9.07
N ARG A 413 -6.89 -22.17 9.31
CA ARG A 413 -7.75 -21.50 8.34
C ARG A 413 -8.36 -20.26 8.97
N HIS A 414 -8.52 -19.20 8.17
CA HIS A 414 -9.25 -18.00 8.55
C HIS A 414 -10.50 -17.81 7.70
N ASP A 415 -11.52 -17.13 8.23
CA ASP A 415 -12.84 -16.94 7.62
C ASP A 415 -12.88 -16.00 6.41
N GLY A 416 -11.73 -15.48 5.99
CA GLY A 416 -11.65 -14.52 4.88
C GLY A 416 -12.12 -13.12 5.25
N ASN A 417 -12.15 -12.76 6.56
CA ASN A 417 -12.46 -11.41 7.02
C ASN A 417 -11.64 -10.37 6.22
N PRO A 418 -12.28 -9.47 5.44
CA PRO A 418 -11.58 -8.52 4.59
C PRO A 418 -10.79 -7.49 5.38
N LEU A 419 -11.24 -7.12 6.59
CA LEU A 419 -10.52 -6.21 7.47
C LEU A 419 -9.24 -6.85 8.01
N LEU A 420 -9.28 -8.14 8.37
CA LEU A 420 -8.09 -8.90 8.76
C LEU A 420 -7.12 -9.06 7.57
N THR A 421 -7.63 -9.39 6.40
CA THR A 421 -6.83 -9.53 5.17
C THR A 421 -6.10 -8.23 4.84
N TRP A 422 -6.77 -7.09 4.98
CA TRP A 422 -6.16 -5.78 4.81
C TRP A 422 -5.10 -5.49 5.88
N ASN A 423 -5.34 -5.81 7.16
CA ASN A 423 -4.36 -5.66 8.24
C ASN A 423 -3.10 -6.48 7.99
N VAL A 424 -3.25 -7.73 7.58
CA VAL A 424 -2.14 -8.63 7.26
C VAL A 424 -1.34 -8.14 6.05
N GLY A 425 -2.00 -7.66 5.01
CA GLY A 425 -1.35 -7.07 3.84
C GLY A 425 -0.52 -5.81 4.14
N ASN A 426 -0.87 -5.08 5.22
CA ASN A 426 -0.13 -3.90 5.67
C ASN A 426 0.97 -4.21 6.68
N ALA A 427 1.03 -5.43 7.23
CA ALA A 427 1.93 -5.81 8.30
C ALA A 427 3.38 -5.95 7.81
N ILE A 428 4.16 -4.89 7.97
CA ILE A 428 5.57 -4.84 7.55
C ILE A 428 6.46 -5.35 8.69
N ILE A 429 7.40 -6.22 8.32
CA ILE A 429 8.43 -6.72 9.21
C ILE A 429 9.67 -5.82 9.15
N THR A 430 10.26 -5.55 10.31
CA THR A 430 11.57 -4.92 10.42
C THR A 430 12.49 -5.81 11.25
N ASN A 431 13.78 -5.83 10.91
CA ASN A 431 14.78 -6.62 11.58
C ASN A 431 15.70 -5.72 12.40
N ASP A 432 16.19 -6.22 13.53
CA ASP A 432 17.32 -5.64 14.25
C ASP A 432 18.66 -6.16 13.66
N PRO A 433 19.82 -5.62 14.08
CA PRO A 433 21.12 -6.08 13.61
C PRO A 433 21.43 -7.55 13.94
N ALA A 434 20.76 -8.14 14.92
CA ALA A 434 20.89 -9.56 15.29
C ALA A 434 19.96 -10.48 14.48
N GLY A 435 19.12 -9.89 13.60
CA GLY A 435 18.17 -10.63 12.77
C GLY A 435 16.81 -10.90 13.42
N ASN A 436 16.59 -10.44 14.67
CA ASN A 436 15.27 -10.56 15.29
C ASN A 436 14.24 -9.70 14.57
N ARG A 437 13.00 -10.19 14.51
CA ARG A 437 11.91 -9.59 13.73
C ARG A 437 10.83 -9.00 14.62
N LYS A 438 10.23 -7.90 14.17
CA LYS A 438 8.99 -7.37 14.76
C LYS A 438 8.09 -6.76 13.68
N LEU A 439 6.81 -6.67 13.98
CA LEU A 439 5.87 -5.87 13.18
C LEU A 439 6.08 -4.38 13.46
N ASP A 440 6.20 -3.58 12.41
CA ASP A 440 6.55 -2.15 12.53
C ASP A 440 5.36 -1.26 12.17
N LYS A 441 4.61 -0.79 13.17
CA LYS A 441 3.47 0.12 13.00
C LYS A 441 3.87 1.42 12.30
N SER A 442 5.11 1.91 12.47
CA SER A 442 5.57 3.16 11.88
C SER A 442 5.86 3.04 10.38
N LYS A 443 6.38 1.90 9.94
CA LYS A 443 6.63 1.61 8.52
C LYS A 443 5.40 1.09 7.81
N SER A 444 4.47 0.47 8.52
CA SER A 444 3.23 -0.07 7.96
C SER A 444 2.26 1.01 7.47
N ARG A 445 2.42 2.28 7.91
CA ARG A 445 1.61 3.46 7.53
C ARG A 445 0.09 3.30 7.70
N LEU A 446 -0.43 2.09 7.63
CA LEU A 446 -1.84 1.70 7.80
C LEU A 446 -1.99 0.73 8.96
N ARG A 447 -3.22 0.30 9.25
CA ARG A 447 -3.55 -0.52 10.42
C ARG A 447 -3.06 -1.95 10.27
N ILE A 448 -2.46 -2.49 11.35
CA ILE A 448 -1.93 -3.86 11.42
C ILE A 448 -2.35 -4.59 12.72
N ASP A 449 -3.25 -4.00 13.46
CA ASP A 449 -3.63 -4.45 14.82
C ASP A 449 -4.12 -5.91 14.83
N GLY A 450 -4.87 -6.32 13.79
CA GLY A 450 -5.27 -7.73 13.61
C GLY A 450 -4.11 -8.68 13.34
N ALA A 451 -3.09 -8.23 12.62
CA ALA A 451 -1.88 -9.03 12.39
C ALA A 451 -1.02 -9.14 13.66
N VAL A 452 -0.96 -8.06 14.45
CA VAL A 452 -0.28 -8.05 15.77
C VAL A 452 -0.96 -9.02 16.72
N ALA A 453 -2.30 -8.93 16.86
CA ALA A 453 -3.08 -9.86 17.68
C ALA A 453 -2.92 -11.31 17.22
N GLY A 454 -2.93 -11.56 15.90
CA GLY A 454 -2.66 -12.87 15.32
C GLY A 454 -1.28 -13.42 15.73
N ALA A 455 -0.21 -12.64 15.50
CA ALA A 455 1.14 -13.05 15.90
C ALA A 455 1.22 -13.37 17.40
N MET A 456 0.62 -12.55 18.26
CA MET A 456 0.57 -12.80 19.72
C MET A 456 -0.17 -14.11 20.05
N ALA A 457 -1.27 -14.43 19.35
CA ALA A 457 -2.03 -15.67 19.58
C ALA A 457 -1.20 -16.91 19.21
N PHE A 458 -0.54 -16.90 18.05
CA PHE A 458 0.35 -18.01 17.64
C PHE A 458 1.58 -18.12 18.54
N GLY A 459 2.15 -16.98 18.97
CA GLY A 459 3.23 -16.95 19.94
C GLY A 459 2.82 -17.51 21.30
N LEU A 460 1.61 -17.19 21.79
CA LEU A 460 1.11 -17.78 23.05
C LEU A 460 0.89 -19.29 22.92
N LYS A 461 0.29 -19.75 21.81
CA LYS A 461 0.14 -21.18 21.53
C LYS A 461 1.48 -21.92 21.58
N ALA A 462 2.52 -21.35 20.95
CA ALA A 462 3.86 -21.94 20.95
C ALA A 462 4.48 -21.97 22.37
N ARG A 463 4.36 -20.89 23.13
CA ARG A 463 4.85 -20.80 24.52
C ARG A 463 4.21 -21.83 25.45
N LEU A 464 2.89 -21.99 25.37
CA LEU A 464 2.16 -22.98 26.18
C LEU A 464 2.58 -24.43 25.84
N ALA A 465 2.84 -24.72 24.56
CA ALA A 465 3.33 -26.04 24.14
C ALA A 465 4.75 -26.34 24.69
N GLU A 466 5.59 -25.32 24.82
CA GLU A 466 6.93 -25.46 25.47
C GLU A 466 6.80 -25.71 26.98
N GLU A 467 5.94 -24.94 27.69
CA GLU A 467 5.66 -25.09 29.12
C GLU A 467 5.17 -26.52 29.44
N ASP A 468 4.25 -27.07 28.64
CA ASP A 468 3.77 -28.46 28.82
C ASP A 468 4.88 -29.50 28.63
N THR A 469 5.79 -29.30 27.70
CA THR A 469 6.91 -30.21 27.43
C THR A 469 7.92 -30.22 28.58
N GLU A 470 8.28 -29.04 29.11
CA GLU A 470 9.18 -28.92 30.26
C GLU A 470 8.59 -29.57 31.53
N SER A 471 7.29 -29.40 31.77
CA SER A 471 6.57 -29.99 32.89
C SER A 471 6.62 -31.53 32.86
N VAL A 472 6.47 -32.13 31.69
CA VAL A 472 6.55 -33.60 31.51
C VAL A 472 7.96 -34.15 31.81
N TYR A 473 9.02 -33.44 31.41
CA TYR A 473 10.40 -33.85 31.71
C TYR A 473 10.75 -33.66 33.19
N ALA A 474 10.27 -32.59 33.84
CA ALA A 474 10.47 -32.33 35.25
C ALA A 474 9.78 -33.40 36.13
N SER A 475 8.61 -33.92 35.71
CA SER A 475 7.83 -34.91 36.46
C SER A 475 8.31 -36.37 36.30
N ARG A 476 9.01 -36.70 35.19
CA ARG A 476 9.44 -38.09 34.90
C ARG A 476 10.84 -38.46 35.35
N GLY A 477 11.65 -37.51 35.82
CA GLY A 477 13.04 -37.78 36.22
C GLY A 477 13.90 -38.31 35.08
N VAL A 478 15.20 -38.01 35.06
CA VAL A 478 16.14 -38.56 34.07
C VAL A 478 16.26 -40.07 34.37
N LEU A 479 15.75 -40.94 33.50
CA LEU A 479 16.08 -42.36 33.48
C LEU A 479 17.55 -42.48 33.04
N SER A 480 18.49 -42.57 34.01
CA SER A 480 19.85 -43.00 33.72
C SER A 480 19.82 -44.51 33.50
N ILE A 481 20.17 -44.94 32.27
CA ILE A 481 20.45 -46.30 31.87
C ILE A 481 21.88 -46.62 32.25
#